data_91f0a3899e67820b9d58a8b96a94d0f6
#
_entry.id   91f0a3899e67820b9d58a8b96a94d0f6
#
_cell.length_a   1.000
_cell.length_b   1.000
_cell.length_c   1.000
_cell.angle_alpha   90.00
_cell.angle_beta   90.00
_cell.angle_gamma   90.00
#
_symmetry.space_group_name_H-M   'P 1'
#
loop_
_entity.id
_entity.type
_entity.pdbx_description
1 polymer ?
#
loop_
_entity_poly.entity_id
_entity_poly.type
_entity_poly.pdbx_seq_one_letter_code
_entity_poly.pdbx_strand_id
1 'polypeptide(L)'
;DLLQTELPLNLMVEVPAFMACDIANAAALQALHAAGNTLLIKGRPRTPLPREVLPCFAYSIIDLSDERRDGQPAPGGVSRTIPHVQGEVRTLGQMNDAFTRGAIAVLGWPIEDTIVASGKSSAQPDLQAIVELINRVDRSEPVERLEAVMKNDPTMAISVATMCAAR
;
A
#
# COMPACT_ATOMS: atom_id res chain seq x y z
N ASP A 1 -17.52 -20.69 -3.81
CA ASP A 1 -18.87 -20.22 -4.14
C ASP A 1 -19.35 -19.01 -3.34
N LEU A 2 -18.40 -18.18 -2.91
CA LEU A 2 -18.67 -16.89 -2.28
C LEU A 2 -19.42 -15.89 -3.19
N LEU A 3 -19.42 -16.14 -4.49
CA LEU A 3 -20.10 -15.31 -5.50
C LEU A 3 -21.59 -15.69 -5.73
N GLN A 4 -22.09 -16.72 -5.06
CA GLN A 4 -23.50 -17.15 -5.17
C GLN A 4 -24.37 -16.71 -4.01
N THR A 5 -23.78 -16.23 -2.93
CA THR A 5 -24.48 -15.50 -1.87
C THR A 5 -24.58 -14.03 -2.25
N GLU A 6 -25.65 -13.37 -1.91
CA GLU A 6 -25.99 -11.98 -2.20
C GLU A 6 -24.78 -11.09 -2.44
N LEU A 7 -24.63 -10.60 -3.69
CA LEU A 7 -23.50 -9.75 -4.09
C LEU A 7 -23.50 -8.50 -3.20
N PRO A 8 -22.40 -8.25 -2.48
CA PRO A 8 -22.31 -7.04 -1.68
C PRO A 8 -22.41 -5.82 -2.59
N LEU A 9 -23.08 -4.79 -2.10
CA LEU A 9 -23.31 -3.52 -2.83
C LEU A 9 -22.29 -2.48 -2.33
N ASN A 10 -21.83 -1.62 -3.23
CA ASN A 10 -20.97 -0.46 -2.91
C ASN A 10 -19.60 -0.82 -2.33
N LEU A 11 -19.02 -1.94 -2.74
CA LEU A 11 -17.65 -2.31 -2.38
C LEU A 11 -16.65 -1.93 -3.46
N MET A 12 -15.41 -1.71 -3.04
CA MET A 12 -14.24 -1.75 -3.90
C MET A 12 -13.68 -3.17 -3.89
N VAL A 13 -13.63 -3.82 -5.04
CA VAL A 13 -13.19 -5.22 -5.16
C VAL A 13 -11.90 -5.27 -5.97
N GLU A 14 -10.82 -5.74 -5.32
CA GLU A 14 -9.57 -6.02 -6.02
C GLU A 14 -9.66 -7.36 -6.75
N VAL A 15 -9.43 -7.33 -8.05
CA VAL A 15 -9.41 -8.50 -8.93
C VAL A 15 -7.97 -8.71 -9.39
N PRO A 16 -7.34 -9.85 -9.08
CA PRO A 16 -6.02 -10.16 -9.59
C PRO A 16 -5.98 -10.11 -11.12
N ALA A 17 -4.90 -9.55 -11.68
CA ALA A 17 -4.78 -9.37 -13.12
C ALA A 17 -4.94 -10.66 -13.93
N PHE A 18 -4.48 -11.81 -13.40
CA PHE A 18 -4.64 -13.11 -14.07
C PHE A 18 -6.11 -13.54 -14.17
N MET A 19 -6.94 -13.20 -13.16
CA MET A 19 -8.38 -13.48 -13.20
C MET A 19 -9.11 -12.53 -14.14
N ALA A 20 -8.71 -11.26 -14.17
CA ALA A 20 -9.28 -10.27 -15.06
C ALA A 20 -9.01 -10.57 -16.54
N CYS A 21 -7.89 -11.22 -16.85
CA CYS A 21 -7.51 -11.62 -18.21
C CYS A 21 -8.18 -12.92 -18.68
N ASP A 22 -8.77 -13.69 -17.77
CA ASP A 22 -9.42 -14.95 -18.13
C ASP A 22 -10.89 -14.72 -18.53
N ILE A 23 -11.20 -15.03 -19.79
CA ILE A 23 -12.56 -14.87 -20.35
C ILE A 23 -13.61 -15.68 -19.57
N ALA A 24 -13.23 -16.78 -18.94
CA ALA A 24 -14.14 -17.58 -18.11
C ALA A 24 -14.73 -16.78 -16.93
N ASN A 25 -14.04 -15.75 -16.48
CA ASN A 25 -14.50 -14.87 -15.38
C ASN A 25 -15.33 -13.68 -15.86
N ALA A 26 -15.46 -13.46 -17.16
CA ALA A 26 -16.08 -12.25 -17.72
C ALA A 26 -17.52 -12.03 -17.20
N ALA A 27 -18.35 -13.06 -17.22
CA ALA A 27 -19.73 -12.97 -16.76
C ALA A 27 -19.83 -12.62 -15.26
N ALA A 28 -18.95 -13.20 -14.43
CA ALA A 28 -18.92 -12.90 -13.00
C ALA A 28 -18.47 -11.47 -12.72
N LEU A 29 -17.46 -10.97 -13.44
CA LEU A 29 -16.95 -9.60 -13.30
C LEU A 29 -18.01 -8.56 -13.75
N GLN A 30 -18.71 -8.83 -14.85
CA GLN A 30 -19.81 -7.99 -15.30
C GLN A 30 -20.96 -7.96 -14.29
N ALA A 31 -21.31 -9.11 -13.71
CA ALA A 31 -22.35 -9.19 -12.68
C ALA A 31 -21.97 -8.39 -11.42
N LEU A 32 -20.70 -8.50 -10.96
CA LEU A 32 -20.19 -7.71 -9.84
C LEU A 32 -20.27 -6.20 -10.12
N HIS A 33 -19.87 -5.79 -11.32
CA HIS A 33 -19.92 -4.39 -11.72
C HIS A 33 -21.36 -3.89 -11.83
N ALA A 34 -22.26 -4.67 -12.45
CA ALA A 34 -23.67 -4.34 -12.58
C ALA A 34 -24.40 -4.22 -11.22
N ALA A 35 -23.93 -4.94 -10.20
CA ALA A 35 -24.40 -4.81 -8.83
C ALA A 35 -23.94 -3.50 -8.13
N GLY A 36 -23.22 -2.60 -8.83
CA GLY A 36 -22.78 -1.31 -8.28
C GLY A 36 -21.44 -1.34 -7.55
N ASN A 37 -20.66 -2.41 -7.69
CA ASN A 37 -19.33 -2.49 -7.10
C ASN A 37 -18.29 -1.82 -7.99
N THR A 38 -17.28 -1.21 -7.37
CA THR A 38 -16.12 -0.65 -8.07
C THR A 38 -15.03 -1.71 -8.18
N LEU A 39 -14.70 -2.12 -9.41
CA LEU A 39 -13.65 -3.12 -9.61
C LEU A 39 -12.29 -2.45 -9.87
N LEU A 40 -11.25 -3.02 -9.28
CA LEU A 40 -9.85 -2.62 -9.46
C LEU A 40 -9.04 -3.83 -9.92
N ILE A 41 -8.16 -3.62 -10.90
CA ILE A 41 -7.21 -4.67 -11.31
C ILE A 41 -5.98 -4.58 -10.41
N LYS A 42 -5.62 -5.67 -9.75
CA LYS A 42 -4.38 -5.76 -8.96
C LYS A 42 -3.29 -6.52 -9.71
N GLY A 43 -2.16 -5.88 -9.86
CA GLY A 43 -1.00 -6.42 -10.58
C GLY A 43 -1.02 -6.10 -12.07
N ARG A 44 0.03 -6.54 -12.77
CA ARG A 44 0.23 -6.26 -14.19
C ARG A 44 -0.39 -7.35 -15.07
N PRO A 45 -1.33 -7.02 -15.96
CA PRO A 45 -1.85 -7.98 -16.93
C PRO A 45 -0.72 -8.49 -17.85
N ARG A 46 -0.59 -9.80 -17.97
CA ARG A 46 0.36 -10.44 -18.90
C ARG A 46 -0.21 -10.61 -20.30
N THR A 47 -1.52 -10.64 -20.41
CA THR A 47 -2.27 -10.71 -21.66
C THR A 47 -3.27 -9.57 -21.72
N PRO A 48 -3.71 -9.14 -22.91
CA PRO A 48 -4.74 -8.13 -23.04
C PRO A 48 -6.01 -8.54 -22.29
N LEU A 49 -6.63 -7.59 -21.62
CA LEU A 49 -7.95 -7.80 -21.02
C LEU A 49 -9.01 -8.04 -22.13
N PRO A 50 -9.95 -8.96 -21.90
CA PRO A 50 -11.09 -9.11 -22.78
C PRO A 50 -11.86 -7.79 -22.89
N ARG A 51 -12.30 -7.45 -24.09
CA ARG A 51 -12.98 -6.17 -24.36
C ARG A 51 -14.25 -6.02 -23.53
N GLU A 52 -14.89 -7.13 -23.21
CA GLU A 52 -16.15 -7.21 -22.48
C GLU A 52 -16.00 -6.81 -21.01
N VAL A 53 -14.83 -7.02 -20.41
CA VAL A 53 -14.59 -6.72 -19.00
C VAL A 53 -13.84 -5.39 -18.79
N LEU A 54 -13.22 -4.86 -19.84
CA LEU A 54 -12.47 -3.62 -19.73
C LEU A 54 -13.28 -2.45 -19.12
N PRO A 55 -14.55 -2.22 -19.51
CA PRO A 55 -15.36 -1.14 -18.95
C PRO A 55 -15.75 -1.35 -17.47
N CYS A 56 -15.61 -2.58 -16.96
CA CYS A 56 -15.98 -2.88 -15.57
C CYS A 56 -14.95 -2.36 -14.56
N PHE A 57 -13.73 -2.07 -15.00
CA PHE A 57 -12.64 -1.66 -14.12
C PHE A 57 -12.48 -0.15 -14.07
N ALA A 58 -12.56 0.41 -12.85
CA ALA A 58 -12.37 1.82 -12.61
C ALA A 58 -10.89 2.21 -12.48
N TYR A 59 -10.08 1.34 -11.86
CA TYR A 59 -8.68 1.61 -11.55
C TYR A 59 -7.81 0.37 -11.74
N SER A 60 -6.50 0.60 -11.96
CA SER A 60 -5.47 -0.44 -11.92
C SER A 60 -4.47 -0.13 -10.81
N ILE A 61 -4.16 -1.12 -9.98
CA ILE A 61 -3.14 -1.03 -8.93
C ILE A 61 -1.96 -1.88 -9.35
N ILE A 62 -0.79 -1.26 -9.52
CA ILE A 62 0.46 -1.96 -9.86
C ILE A 62 1.49 -1.64 -8.77
N ASP A 63 2.04 -2.66 -8.15
CA ASP A 63 3.06 -2.50 -7.12
C ASP A 63 4.43 -2.22 -7.75
N LEU A 64 5.29 -1.49 -7.04
CA LEU A 64 6.67 -1.21 -7.50
C LEU A 64 7.48 -2.49 -7.72
N SER A 65 7.20 -3.54 -6.93
CA SER A 65 7.81 -4.85 -7.08
C SER A 65 7.44 -5.52 -8.41
N ASP A 66 6.21 -5.32 -8.88
CA ASP A 66 5.75 -5.85 -10.17
C ASP A 66 6.39 -5.10 -11.36
N GLU A 67 6.65 -3.80 -11.21
CA GLU A 67 7.36 -3.03 -12.24
C GLU A 67 8.82 -3.47 -12.41
N ARG A 68 9.49 -3.84 -11.32
CA ARG A 68 10.92 -4.23 -11.34
C ARG A 68 11.16 -5.62 -11.91
N ARG A 69 10.18 -6.51 -11.84
CA ARG A 69 10.36 -7.92 -12.25
C ARG A 69 10.55 -8.10 -13.74
N ASP A 70 9.99 -7.23 -14.57
CA ASP A 70 9.95 -7.47 -16.01
C ASP A 70 11.08 -6.76 -16.77
N GLY A 71 11.76 -5.75 -16.20
CA GLY A 71 12.84 -5.00 -16.88
C GLY A 71 12.45 -4.45 -18.24
N GLN A 72 11.24 -4.72 -18.70
CA GLN A 72 10.75 -4.29 -19.98
C GLN A 72 9.96 -2.99 -19.83
N PRO A 73 10.26 -1.98 -20.65
CA PRO A 73 9.41 -0.81 -20.75
C PRO A 73 8.00 -1.27 -21.13
N ALA A 74 6.99 -0.62 -20.58
CA ALA A 74 5.61 -0.85 -21.02
C ALA A 74 5.60 -0.77 -22.56
N PRO A 75 5.00 -1.75 -23.27
CA PRO A 75 4.96 -1.72 -24.72
C PRO A 75 4.44 -0.35 -25.15
N GLY A 76 5.24 0.35 -25.99
CA GLY A 76 4.89 1.67 -26.49
C GLY A 76 3.53 1.62 -27.17
N GLY A 77 2.63 2.54 -26.84
CA GLY A 77 1.31 2.63 -27.46
C GLY A 77 0.15 2.02 -26.68
N VAL A 78 0.37 1.41 -25.52
CA VAL A 78 -0.73 1.10 -24.60
C VAL A 78 -1.10 2.40 -23.88
N SER A 79 -1.99 3.17 -24.50
CA SER A 79 -2.74 4.19 -23.78
C SER A 79 -3.38 3.50 -22.57
N ARG A 80 -3.02 3.90 -21.37
CA ARG A 80 -3.65 3.38 -20.15
C ARG A 80 -5.10 3.86 -20.14
N THR A 81 -5.99 3.04 -20.63
CA THR A 81 -7.43 3.32 -20.66
C THR A 81 -8.00 3.35 -19.24
N ILE A 82 -7.33 2.67 -18.31
CA ILE A 82 -7.74 2.58 -16.91
C ILE A 82 -6.79 3.45 -16.07
N PRO A 83 -7.32 4.37 -15.25
CA PRO A 83 -6.51 5.18 -14.33
C PRO A 83 -5.62 4.30 -13.44
N HIS A 84 -4.36 4.73 -13.25
CA HIS A 84 -3.36 3.94 -12.57
C HIS A 84 -3.10 4.43 -11.15
N VAL A 85 -3.05 3.49 -10.21
CA VAL A 85 -2.66 3.70 -8.82
C VAL A 85 -1.35 2.92 -8.58
N GLN A 86 -0.31 3.61 -8.10
CA GLN A 86 0.97 2.99 -7.80
C GLN A 86 0.98 2.43 -6.39
N GLY A 87 1.15 1.11 -6.24
CA GLY A 87 1.28 0.44 -4.94
C GLY A 87 2.72 0.35 -4.44
N GLU A 88 2.88 0.00 -3.16
CA GLU A 88 4.17 -0.18 -2.46
C GLU A 88 5.08 1.05 -2.43
N VAL A 89 4.50 2.24 -2.45
CA VAL A 89 5.26 3.49 -2.38
C VAL A 89 5.70 3.74 -0.94
N ARG A 90 7.03 3.86 -0.72
CA ARG A 90 7.63 4.01 0.61
C ARG A 90 8.35 5.35 0.80
N THR A 91 8.76 5.99 -0.30
CA THR A 91 9.57 7.21 -0.26
C THR A 91 8.90 8.35 -1.01
N LEU A 92 9.21 9.60 -0.64
CA LEU A 92 8.73 10.78 -1.36
C LEU A 92 9.23 10.80 -2.81
N GLY A 93 10.46 10.33 -3.04
CA GLY A 93 11.00 10.17 -4.38
C GLY A 93 10.13 9.24 -5.24
N GLN A 94 9.81 8.05 -4.73
CA GLN A 94 8.94 7.10 -5.41
C GLN A 94 7.54 7.66 -5.68
N MET A 95 7.00 8.42 -4.73
CA MET A 95 5.70 9.08 -4.89
C MET A 95 5.73 10.11 -6.03
N ASN A 96 6.72 11.00 -6.05
CA ASN A 96 6.88 12.01 -7.09
C ASN A 96 7.09 11.35 -8.47
N ASP A 97 7.90 10.30 -8.55
CA ASP A 97 8.13 9.55 -9.77
C ASP A 97 6.84 8.87 -10.27
N ALA A 98 6.02 8.33 -9.37
CA ALA A 98 4.74 7.73 -9.73
C ALA A 98 3.80 8.77 -10.35
N PHE A 99 3.64 9.92 -9.75
CA PHE A 99 2.82 11.00 -10.31
C PHE A 99 3.37 11.53 -11.63
N THR A 100 4.69 11.68 -11.74
CA THR A 100 5.33 12.10 -13.02
C THR A 100 5.06 11.10 -14.14
N ARG A 101 4.95 9.82 -13.81
CA ARG A 101 4.58 8.75 -14.76
C ARG A 101 3.07 8.61 -15.00
N GLY A 102 2.26 9.49 -14.40
CA GLY A 102 0.83 9.57 -14.64
C GLY A 102 -0.02 8.71 -13.70
N ALA A 103 0.50 8.29 -12.56
CA ALA A 103 -0.34 7.73 -11.51
C ALA A 103 -1.29 8.81 -10.98
N ILE A 104 -2.55 8.44 -10.74
CA ILE A 104 -3.55 9.34 -10.17
C ILE A 104 -3.55 9.32 -8.65
N ALA A 105 -3.02 8.25 -8.06
CA ALA A 105 -2.88 8.05 -6.63
C ALA A 105 -1.72 7.10 -6.33
N VAL A 106 -1.30 7.07 -5.07
CA VAL A 106 -0.32 6.13 -4.56
C VAL A 106 -0.89 5.38 -3.35
N LEU A 107 -0.51 4.12 -3.20
CA LEU A 107 -0.77 3.30 -2.02
C LEU A 107 0.56 2.99 -1.35
N GLY A 108 0.66 3.32 -0.07
CA GLY A 108 1.86 3.11 0.70
C GLY A 108 2.04 4.19 1.77
N TRP A 109 3.23 4.22 2.33
CA TRP A 109 3.60 5.15 3.41
C TRP A 109 4.89 5.88 3.04
N PRO A 110 4.84 6.98 2.25
CA PRO A 110 6.01 7.63 1.65
C PRO A 110 6.78 8.51 2.63
N ILE A 111 7.10 8.00 3.82
CA ILE A 111 7.81 8.75 4.87
C ILE A 111 9.23 8.24 5.13
N GLU A 112 9.66 7.16 4.48
CA GLU A 112 10.98 6.56 4.74
C GLU A 112 12.13 7.52 4.41
N ASP A 113 11.97 8.44 3.44
CA ASP A 113 12.99 9.44 3.08
C ASP A 113 13.11 10.57 4.09
N THR A 114 12.06 10.88 4.83
CA THR A 114 12.07 12.02 5.77
C THR A 114 12.98 11.75 6.97
N ILE A 115 13.28 10.48 7.25
CA ILE A 115 14.18 10.06 8.32
C ILE A 115 15.65 10.17 7.88
N VAL A 116 15.93 10.01 6.58
CA VAL A 116 17.29 10.00 6.01
C VAL A 116 17.74 11.39 5.55
N ALA A 117 16.83 12.26 5.13
CA ALA A 117 17.14 13.57 4.52
C ALA A 117 17.61 14.65 5.51
N SER A 118 17.42 14.47 6.81
CA SER A 118 18.04 15.34 7.79
C SER A 118 19.44 14.81 8.09
N GLY A 119 20.45 15.29 7.39
CA GLY A 119 21.87 15.00 7.62
C GLY A 119 22.41 15.45 9.01
N LYS A 120 21.53 15.52 9.97
CA LYS A 120 21.82 15.50 11.40
C LYS A 120 21.68 14.04 11.84
N SER A 121 22.70 13.51 12.47
CA SER A 121 22.71 12.19 13.13
C SER A 121 21.30 11.83 13.56
N SER A 122 20.78 10.70 13.14
CA SER A 122 19.50 10.20 13.62
C SER A 122 19.53 10.40 15.12
N ALA A 123 18.66 11.23 15.65
CA ALA A 123 18.54 11.40 17.09
C ALA A 123 18.23 10.01 17.63
N GLN A 124 19.28 9.32 18.10
CA GLN A 124 19.09 8.04 18.78
C GLN A 124 18.44 8.34 20.12
N PRO A 125 17.49 7.51 20.53
CA PRO A 125 16.94 7.61 21.88
C PRO A 125 18.09 7.65 22.90
N ASP A 126 17.98 8.50 23.91
CA ASP A 126 18.99 8.55 24.97
C ASP A 126 19.09 7.18 25.62
N LEU A 127 20.32 6.66 25.64
CA LEU A 127 20.62 5.34 26.20
C LEU A 127 20.15 5.24 27.67
N GLN A 128 20.24 6.35 28.40
CA GLN A 128 19.78 6.42 29.78
C GLN A 128 18.25 6.28 29.87
N ALA A 129 17.52 6.92 28.95
CA ALA A 129 16.07 6.81 28.91
C ALA A 129 15.60 5.40 28.52
N ILE A 130 16.34 4.71 27.64
CA ILE A 130 16.07 3.31 27.29
C ILE A 130 16.28 2.41 28.52
N VAL A 131 17.41 2.54 29.20
CA VAL A 131 17.73 1.74 30.40
C VAL A 131 16.72 2.01 31.52
N GLU A 132 16.32 3.27 31.71
CA GLU A 132 15.29 3.63 32.69
C GLU A 132 13.95 2.99 32.36
N LEU A 133 13.53 3.02 31.07
CA LEU A 133 12.28 2.39 30.64
C LEU A 133 12.30 0.88 30.88
N ILE A 134 13.39 0.19 30.53
CA ILE A 134 13.57 -1.25 30.78
C ILE A 134 13.43 -1.56 32.27
N ASN A 135 14.14 -0.82 33.13
CA ASN A 135 14.09 -1.02 34.58
C ASN A 135 12.71 -0.81 35.16
N ARG A 136 11.92 0.14 34.64
CA ARG A 136 10.55 0.38 35.08
C ARG A 136 9.59 -0.71 34.61
N VAL A 137 9.78 -1.22 33.39
CA VAL A 137 9.01 -2.37 32.86
C VAL A 137 9.28 -3.62 33.69
N ASP A 138 10.55 -3.91 34.01
CA ASP A 138 10.94 -5.06 34.84
C ASP A 138 10.35 -4.99 36.26
N ARG A 139 10.15 -3.79 36.77
CA ARG A 139 9.48 -3.55 38.09
C ARG A 139 7.97 -3.54 37.98
N SER A 140 7.40 -3.78 36.80
CA SER A 140 5.95 -3.74 36.55
C SER A 140 5.31 -2.41 37.00
N GLU A 141 5.99 -1.29 36.77
CA GLU A 141 5.45 0.03 37.11
C GLU A 141 4.20 0.37 36.27
N PRO A 142 3.29 1.20 36.82
CA PRO A 142 2.09 1.60 36.08
C PRO A 142 2.42 2.31 34.77
N VAL A 143 1.56 2.12 33.77
CA VAL A 143 1.74 2.66 32.39
C VAL A 143 1.95 4.17 32.38
N GLU A 144 1.30 4.90 33.29
CA GLU A 144 1.41 6.35 33.42
C GLU A 144 2.85 6.81 33.73
N ARG A 145 3.60 5.99 34.46
CA ARG A 145 5.02 6.27 34.77
C ARG A 145 5.94 5.95 33.58
N LEU A 146 5.61 4.92 32.79
CA LEU A 146 6.32 4.61 31.56
C LEU A 146 6.08 5.71 30.51
N GLU A 147 4.85 6.19 30.39
CA GLU A 147 4.47 7.28 29.51
C GLU A 147 5.26 8.57 29.82
N ALA A 148 5.49 8.88 31.09
CA ALA A 148 6.27 10.05 31.48
C ALA A 148 7.73 9.98 30.98
N VAL A 149 8.36 8.81 30.98
CA VAL A 149 9.72 8.62 30.41
C VAL A 149 9.70 8.80 28.90
N MET A 150 8.70 8.22 28.22
CA MET A 150 8.57 8.31 26.76
C MET A 150 8.27 9.75 26.29
N LYS A 151 7.53 10.54 27.04
CA LYS A 151 7.24 11.95 26.74
C LYS A 151 8.48 12.84 26.82
N ASN A 152 9.46 12.48 27.64
CA ASN A 152 10.71 13.23 27.77
C ASN A 152 11.68 12.98 26.61
N ASP A 153 11.51 11.88 25.86
CA ASP A 153 12.30 11.56 24.65
C ASP A 153 11.38 11.19 23.48
N PRO A 154 11.04 12.16 22.61
CA PRO A 154 10.19 11.93 21.45
C PRO A 154 10.74 10.87 20.49
N THR A 155 12.07 10.69 20.44
CA THR A 155 12.72 9.71 19.55
C THR A 155 12.44 8.29 20.00
N MET A 156 12.33 8.06 21.32
CA MET A 156 11.94 6.79 21.90
C MET A 156 10.48 6.45 21.58
N ALA A 157 9.57 7.42 21.68
CA ALA A 157 8.16 7.21 21.36
C ALA A 157 7.96 6.76 19.90
N ILE A 158 8.67 7.39 18.95
CA ILE A 158 8.65 7.02 17.53
C ILE A 158 9.21 5.60 17.34
N SER A 159 10.33 5.26 17.99
CA SER A 159 10.96 3.93 17.87
C SER A 159 10.04 2.82 18.37
N VAL A 160 9.39 3.01 19.51
CA VAL A 160 8.43 2.04 20.06
C VAL A 160 7.20 1.89 19.18
N ALA A 161 6.64 2.99 18.68
CA ALA A 161 5.50 2.96 17.77
C ALA A 161 5.84 2.19 16.47
N THR A 162 7.03 2.40 15.91
CA THR A 162 7.50 1.70 14.70
C THR A 162 7.65 0.19 14.96
N MET A 163 8.16 -0.20 16.12
CA MET A 163 8.30 -1.63 16.50
C MET A 163 6.93 -2.30 16.71
N CYS A 164 5.94 -1.58 17.25
CA CYS A 164 4.59 -2.11 17.43
C CYS A 164 3.83 -2.25 16.12
N ALA A 165 4.09 -1.38 15.14
CA ALA A 165 3.46 -1.43 13.82
C ALA A 165 4.06 -2.54 12.90
N ALA A 166 5.22 -3.09 13.24
CA ALA A 166 5.91 -4.14 12.48
C ALA A 166 5.51 -5.58 12.88
N ARG A 167 4.57 -5.75 13.81
CA ARG A 167 3.98 -7.03 14.23
C ARG A 167 2.61 -7.22 13.64
#